data_2c4fe49e395d61ee6acc326e5b10d5d4
#
_entry.id   2c4fe49e395d61ee6acc326e5b10d5d4
#
_cell.length_a   1.000
_cell.length_b   1.000
_cell.length_c   1.000
_cell.angle_alpha   90.00
_cell.angle_beta   90.00
_cell.angle_gamma   90.00
#
_symmetry.space_group_name_H-M   'P 1'
#
loop_
_entity.id
_entity.type
_entity.pdbx_description
1 polymer ?
#
loop_
_entity_poly.entity_id
_entity_poly.type
_entity_poly.pdbx_seq_one_letter_code
_entity_poly.pdbx_strand_id
1 'polypeptide(L)'
;MSDTLDRWVSGRRIAFVFKAGREARSSGAGPTEFFYGCVQLQSAGYQAEIVTDRQLDLDRPPGRLLRSVSHGFFRATGVPLWPLIRLARGANRRRLAPYDCLVVTTNTFGICLGLLRRLGMIRAQVMFVAMGLVEPTTPLRLTRIYAWIFRDTVAVRALSAANAKMLSIRLAMPVTHIPFGVDNAFWVPGRGGAATTPYVLSIGNDSHRDYQVLLEAWKPEYPTLRIVTSHPVTTAAPNIEVLRGGWHQQLVTDEQVRTLMQEALFVILPIKNTVQPSGQSACLQAMSCGKAVVITDFPGLWNRELLRDGETCVFGGRPGDPGGIQRAVERLIADGALAKAIGTMARGIIESDLNVNRLAEAIATDIGRLTADRHDG
;
A
#
# COMPACT_ATOMS: atom_id res chain seq x y z
N MET A 1 -14.12 14.79 12.22
CA MET A 1 -12.91 14.01 12.60
C MET A 1 -12.72 13.92 14.10
N SER A 2 -12.76 15.00 14.91
CA SER A 2 -12.48 14.95 16.36
C SER A 2 -13.38 14.01 17.15
N ASP A 3 -14.71 14.17 17.09
CA ASP A 3 -15.66 13.40 17.92
C ASP A 3 -15.59 11.87 17.69
N THR A 4 -15.37 11.46 16.44
CA THR A 4 -15.25 10.03 16.11
C THR A 4 -13.93 9.46 16.63
N LEU A 5 -12.82 10.20 16.50
CA LEU A 5 -11.51 9.75 16.98
C LEU A 5 -11.46 9.73 18.51
N ASP A 6 -12.01 10.75 19.20
CA ASP A 6 -12.05 10.81 20.66
C ASP A 6 -12.75 9.59 21.27
N ARG A 7 -13.86 9.18 20.69
CA ARG A 7 -14.59 7.98 21.12
C ARG A 7 -13.76 6.70 21.08
N TRP A 8 -12.85 6.56 20.10
CA TRP A 8 -12.20 5.28 19.81
C TRP A 8 -10.77 5.17 20.29
N VAL A 9 -10.02 6.26 20.37
CA VAL A 9 -8.56 6.20 20.65
C VAL A 9 -8.11 7.07 21.83
N SER A 10 -9.02 7.82 22.45
CA SER A 10 -8.71 8.63 23.65
C SER A 10 -8.16 7.76 24.78
N GLY A 11 -7.07 8.22 25.41
CA GLY A 11 -6.41 7.53 26.52
C GLY A 11 -5.65 6.26 26.14
N ARG A 12 -5.59 5.87 24.85
CA ARG A 12 -4.91 4.65 24.38
C ARG A 12 -3.54 4.96 23.80
N ARG A 13 -2.58 4.11 24.11
CA ARG A 13 -1.22 4.19 23.52
C ARG A 13 -1.11 3.25 22.34
N ILE A 14 -0.78 3.78 21.17
CA ILE A 14 -0.76 3.05 19.90
C ILE A 14 0.66 3.11 19.34
N ALA A 15 1.24 1.96 18.97
CA ALA A 15 2.49 1.91 18.23
C ALA A 15 2.25 1.49 16.78
N PHE A 16 2.76 2.27 15.85
CA PHE A 16 2.87 1.91 14.44
C PHE A 16 4.27 1.37 14.18
N VAL A 17 4.37 0.09 13.83
CA VAL A 17 5.66 -0.60 13.73
C VAL A 17 6.11 -0.67 12.27
N PHE A 18 7.19 0.03 11.94
CA PHE A 18 7.71 0.16 10.58
C PHE A 18 9.19 -0.27 10.47
N LYS A 19 9.65 -0.44 9.25
CA LYS A 19 11.09 -0.50 8.96
C LYS A 19 11.73 0.87 9.16
N ALA A 20 12.99 0.89 9.64
CA ALA A 20 13.78 2.12 9.80
C ALA A 20 13.89 2.92 8.50
N GLY A 21 14.05 4.23 8.65
CA GLY A 21 14.09 5.19 7.54
C GLY A 21 12.74 5.86 7.25
N ARG A 22 11.61 5.32 7.75
CA ARG A 22 10.31 6.01 7.63
C ARG A 22 10.20 7.18 8.61
N GLU A 23 10.79 7.07 9.79
CA GLU A 23 10.78 8.13 10.80
C GLU A 23 11.35 9.47 10.28
N ALA A 24 12.35 9.42 9.42
CA ALA A 24 12.92 10.64 8.81
C ALA A 24 11.92 11.33 7.85
N ARG A 25 10.95 10.59 7.32
CA ARG A 25 9.90 11.15 6.45
C ARG A 25 8.68 11.66 7.21
N SER A 26 8.44 11.21 8.44
CA SER A 26 7.28 11.67 9.24
C SER A 26 7.40 13.12 9.68
N SER A 27 8.62 13.64 9.80
CA SER A 27 8.92 15.03 10.14
C SER A 27 9.21 15.92 8.93
N GLY A 28 9.17 15.36 7.71
CA GLY A 28 9.50 16.05 6.46
C GLY A 28 8.27 16.54 5.69
N ALA A 29 8.51 17.25 4.60
CA ALA A 29 7.47 17.76 3.69
C ALA A 29 6.90 16.69 2.72
N GLY A 30 7.17 15.41 2.95
CA GLY A 30 6.73 14.29 2.10
C GLY A 30 5.31 13.80 2.39
N PRO A 31 4.77 12.90 1.54
CA PRO A 31 3.42 12.36 1.69
C PRO A 31 3.30 11.43 2.89
N THR A 32 2.14 11.44 3.55
CA THR A 32 1.91 10.78 4.84
C THR A 32 1.10 9.47 4.76
N GLU A 33 0.59 9.06 3.61
CA GLU A 33 -0.26 7.88 3.46
C GLU A 33 0.37 6.57 3.93
N PHE A 34 1.69 6.42 3.76
CA PHE A 34 2.39 5.20 4.16
C PHE A 34 2.67 5.12 5.67
N PHE A 35 2.23 6.11 6.44
CA PHE A 35 2.19 6.04 7.91
C PHE A 35 0.84 5.51 8.42
N TYR A 36 -0.09 5.16 7.53
CA TYR A 36 -1.36 4.51 7.87
C TYR A 36 -2.13 5.23 8.97
N GLY A 37 -2.20 6.56 8.90
CA GLY A 37 -2.92 7.39 9.85
C GLY A 37 -2.14 7.76 11.12
N CYS A 38 -0.93 7.25 11.34
CA CYS A 38 -0.11 7.59 12.51
C CYS A 38 0.11 9.10 12.63
N VAL A 39 0.52 9.75 11.55
CA VAL A 39 0.79 11.20 11.52
C VAL A 39 -0.49 12.01 11.81
N GLN A 40 -1.62 11.59 11.26
CA GLN A 40 -2.92 12.22 11.49
C GLN A 40 -3.38 12.10 12.94
N LEU A 41 -3.16 10.93 13.56
CA LEU A 41 -3.46 10.73 14.97
C LEU A 41 -2.55 11.57 15.88
N GLN A 42 -1.26 11.64 15.57
CA GLN A 42 -0.32 12.52 16.28
C GLN A 42 -0.72 13.99 16.17
N SER A 43 -1.06 14.45 14.96
CA SER A 43 -1.50 15.84 14.73
C SER A 43 -2.81 16.18 15.43
N ALA A 44 -3.65 15.17 15.70
CA ALA A 44 -4.89 15.31 16.47
C ALA A 44 -4.67 15.18 18.00
N GLY A 45 -3.42 15.02 18.47
CA GLY A 45 -3.06 14.98 19.90
C GLY A 45 -3.19 13.60 20.55
N TYR A 46 -3.40 12.51 19.78
CA TYR A 46 -3.47 11.14 20.33
C TYR A 46 -2.08 10.56 20.56
N GLN A 47 -1.99 9.59 21.50
CA GLN A 47 -0.75 8.89 21.85
C GLN A 47 -0.41 7.81 20.80
N ALA A 48 -0.06 8.26 19.60
CA ALA A 48 0.40 7.42 18.50
C ALA A 48 1.92 7.60 18.31
N GLU A 49 2.66 6.51 18.29
CA GLU A 49 4.13 6.53 18.20
C GLU A 49 4.61 5.64 17.05
N ILE A 50 5.69 6.05 16.38
CA ILE A 50 6.39 5.22 15.40
C ILE A 50 7.46 4.41 16.12
N VAL A 51 7.38 3.09 16.01
CA VAL A 51 8.40 2.15 16.49
C VAL A 51 9.06 1.48 15.29
N THR A 52 10.39 1.55 15.20
CA THR A 52 11.11 1.01 14.06
C THR A 52 11.82 -0.31 14.38
N ASP A 53 12.14 -1.08 13.33
CA ASP A 53 12.93 -2.30 13.44
C ASP A 53 14.33 -2.04 14.04
N ARG A 54 14.92 -0.85 13.81
CA ARG A 54 16.17 -0.43 14.44
C ARG A 54 16.03 -0.33 15.97
N GLN A 55 14.94 0.29 16.44
CA GLN A 55 14.66 0.38 17.88
C GLN A 55 14.39 -0.98 18.52
N LEU A 56 13.97 -1.97 17.71
CA LEU A 56 13.73 -3.36 18.12
C LEU A 56 14.93 -4.27 17.82
N ASP A 57 16.07 -3.70 17.44
CA ASP A 57 17.30 -4.45 17.12
C ASP A 57 17.12 -5.48 15.97
N LEU A 58 16.23 -5.27 15.04
CA LEU A 58 15.94 -6.19 13.93
C LEU A 58 16.77 -5.89 12.68
N ASP A 59 17.37 -4.72 12.59
CA ASP A 59 18.21 -4.26 11.48
C ASP A 59 19.55 -4.99 11.40
N ARG A 60 19.99 -5.63 12.49
CA ARG A 60 21.24 -6.40 12.54
C ARG A 60 21.02 -7.82 11.99
N PRO A 61 21.71 -8.21 10.91
CA PRO A 61 21.56 -9.54 10.34
C PRO A 61 22.13 -10.62 11.28
N PRO A 62 21.60 -11.86 11.23
CA PRO A 62 22.16 -12.98 11.97
C PRO A 62 23.51 -13.41 11.39
N GLY A 63 24.35 -14.06 12.20
CA GLY A 63 25.55 -14.72 11.73
C GLY A 63 25.24 -15.81 10.68
N ARG A 64 26.25 -16.24 9.91
CA ARG A 64 26.08 -17.13 8.74
C ARG A 64 25.28 -18.41 9.06
N LEU A 65 25.64 -19.13 10.14
CA LEU A 65 24.97 -20.37 10.53
C LEU A 65 23.49 -20.12 10.87
N LEU A 66 23.20 -19.12 11.70
CA LEU A 66 21.83 -18.79 12.10
C LEU A 66 21.00 -18.27 10.92
N ARG A 67 21.63 -17.66 9.92
CA ARG A 67 20.98 -17.25 8.67
C ARG A 67 20.48 -18.46 7.89
N SER A 68 21.31 -19.50 7.74
CA SER A 68 20.93 -20.75 7.04
C SER A 68 19.79 -21.46 7.78
N VAL A 69 19.87 -21.58 9.10
CA VAL A 69 18.80 -22.15 9.94
C VAL A 69 17.51 -21.35 9.81
N SER A 70 17.61 -20.01 9.89
CA SER A 70 16.45 -19.13 9.74
C SER A 70 15.78 -19.25 8.37
N HIS A 71 16.58 -19.40 7.31
CA HIS A 71 16.05 -19.59 5.96
C HIS A 71 15.33 -20.93 5.81
N GLY A 72 15.92 -22.03 6.30
CA GLY A 72 15.30 -23.36 6.31
C GLY A 72 13.98 -23.37 7.10
N PHE A 73 13.99 -22.76 8.28
CA PHE A 73 12.81 -22.65 9.13
C PHE A 73 11.71 -21.83 8.45
N PHE A 74 12.04 -20.69 7.84
CA PHE A 74 11.08 -19.87 7.09
C PHE A 74 10.46 -20.65 5.93
N ARG A 75 11.26 -21.39 5.14
CA ARG A 75 10.74 -22.22 4.05
C ARG A 75 9.77 -23.31 4.53
N ALA A 76 10.02 -23.85 5.71
CA ALA A 76 9.17 -24.90 6.29
C ALA A 76 7.87 -24.34 6.89
N THR A 77 7.95 -23.22 7.61
CA THR A 77 6.87 -22.70 8.47
C THR A 77 6.26 -21.36 8.01
N GLY A 78 6.94 -20.62 7.13
CA GLY A 78 6.60 -19.24 6.80
C GLY A 78 6.86 -18.23 7.92
N VAL A 79 7.43 -18.65 9.05
CA VAL A 79 7.72 -17.78 10.21
C VAL A 79 9.16 -17.28 10.15
N PRO A 80 9.39 -15.95 10.19
CA PRO A 80 10.73 -15.38 10.19
C PRO A 80 11.43 -15.58 11.53
N LEU A 81 12.27 -16.64 11.65
CA LEU A 81 12.87 -17.08 12.92
C LEU A 81 13.73 -16.00 13.58
N TRP A 82 14.61 -15.32 12.82
CA TRP A 82 15.50 -14.31 13.41
C TRP A 82 14.73 -13.11 13.99
N PRO A 83 13.81 -12.46 13.27
CA PRO A 83 12.95 -11.44 13.83
C PRO A 83 12.16 -11.93 15.04
N LEU A 84 11.63 -13.16 15.00
CA LEU A 84 10.89 -13.72 16.12
C LEU A 84 11.76 -13.82 17.39
N ILE A 85 12.98 -14.38 17.30
CA ILE A 85 13.92 -14.49 18.43
C ILE A 85 14.23 -13.09 18.99
N ARG A 86 14.43 -12.10 18.13
CA ARG A 86 14.74 -10.73 18.57
C ARG A 86 13.55 -10.10 19.30
N LEU A 87 12.37 -10.17 18.71
CA LEU A 87 11.13 -9.64 19.31
C LEU A 87 10.77 -10.34 20.64
N ALA A 88 11.08 -11.63 20.77
CA ALA A 88 10.85 -12.40 22.00
C ALA A 88 11.74 -11.98 23.17
N ARG A 89 12.85 -11.25 22.94
CA ARG A 89 13.74 -10.78 24.01
C ARG A 89 13.02 -9.88 25.00
N GLY A 90 13.35 -10.02 26.28
CA GLY A 90 12.73 -9.24 27.37
C GLY A 90 12.81 -7.72 27.17
N ALA A 91 13.90 -7.21 26.61
CA ALA A 91 14.05 -5.78 26.32
C ALA A 91 12.99 -5.30 25.31
N ASN A 92 12.78 -6.01 24.20
CA ASN A 92 11.80 -5.66 23.19
C ASN A 92 10.38 -5.85 23.69
N ARG A 93 10.10 -6.92 24.44
CA ARG A 93 8.79 -7.11 25.08
C ARG A 93 8.47 -5.98 26.06
N ARG A 94 9.42 -5.54 26.88
CA ARG A 94 9.25 -4.39 27.80
C ARG A 94 9.01 -3.08 27.02
N ARG A 95 9.68 -2.89 25.88
CA ARG A 95 9.45 -1.72 25.01
C ARG A 95 8.04 -1.69 24.40
N LEU A 96 7.51 -2.88 24.05
CA LEU A 96 6.15 -3.00 23.48
C LEU A 96 5.04 -3.07 24.55
N ALA A 97 5.39 -3.34 25.80
CA ALA A 97 4.41 -3.51 26.89
C ALA A 97 3.53 -2.28 27.19
N PRO A 98 3.99 -1.02 27.01
CA PRO A 98 3.17 0.15 27.30
C PRO A 98 2.03 0.40 26.30
N TYR A 99 2.02 -0.28 25.13
CA TYR A 99 1.04 -0.02 24.10
C TYR A 99 -0.20 -0.93 24.24
N ASP A 100 -1.36 -0.34 23.98
CA ASP A 100 -2.64 -1.06 23.91
C ASP A 100 -2.83 -1.75 22.56
N CYS A 101 -2.34 -1.12 21.47
CA CYS A 101 -2.42 -1.65 20.13
C CYS A 101 -1.12 -1.45 19.36
N LEU A 102 -0.72 -2.48 18.60
CA LEU A 102 0.38 -2.46 17.64
C LEU A 102 -0.19 -2.55 16.22
N VAL A 103 -0.04 -1.49 15.44
CA VAL A 103 -0.42 -1.47 14.02
C VAL A 103 0.80 -1.84 13.19
N VAL A 104 0.72 -2.91 12.41
CA VAL A 104 1.83 -3.45 11.63
C VAL A 104 1.44 -3.61 10.16
N THR A 105 2.36 -3.33 9.25
CA THR A 105 2.09 -3.32 7.80
C THR A 105 3.02 -4.24 7.01
N THR A 106 3.88 -5.00 7.69
CA THR A 106 4.76 -5.98 7.05
C THR A 106 4.47 -7.39 7.53
N ASN A 107 4.58 -8.37 6.63
CA ASN A 107 4.37 -9.78 6.96
C ASN A 107 5.28 -10.26 8.10
N THR A 108 6.54 -9.78 8.13
CA THR A 108 7.49 -10.10 9.20
C THR A 108 6.96 -9.72 10.59
N PHE A 109 6.50 -8.48 10.76
CA PHE A 109 5.96 -8.03 12.04
C PHE A 109 4.62 -8.68 12.35
N GLY A 110 3.71 -8.77 11.36
CA GLY A 110 2.40 -9.40 11.55
C GLY A 110 2.50 -10.83 12.05
N ILE A 111 3.35 -11.65 11.42
CA ILE A 111 3.56 -13.05 11.80
C ILE A 111 4.24 -13.17 13.16
N CYS A 112 5.33 -12.44 13.38
CA CYS A 112 6.11 -12.57 14.62
C CYS A 112 5.34 -12.04 15.84
N LEU A 113 4.74 -10.86 15.75
CA LEU A 113 3.98 -10.28 16.86
C LEU A 113 2.67 -11.06 17.10
N GLY A 114 2.02 -11.54 16.04
CA GLY A 114 0.88 -12.45 16.16
C GLY A 114 1.24 -13.72 16.93
N LEU A 115 2.38 -14.35 16.60
CA LEU A 115 2.86 -15.54 17.31
C LEU A 115 3.21 -15.23 18.78
N LEU A 116 3.90 -14.13 19.06
CA LEU A 116 4.22 -13.75 20.44
C LEU A 116 2.96 -13.45 21.26
N ARG A 117 1.94 -12.86 20.64
CA ARG A 117 0.64 -12.66 21.29
C ARG A 117 -0.07 -13.99 21.55
N ARG A 118 -0.06 -14.92 20.58
CA ARG A 118 -0.61 -16.28 20.72
C ARG A 118 0.02 -17.05 21.88
N LEU A 119 1.32 -16.83 22.09
CA LEU A 119 2.08 -17.43 23.19
C LEU A 119 1.96 -16.66 24.52
N GLY A 120 1.13 -15.61 24.60
CA GLY A 120 0.97 -14.81 25.81
C GLY A 120 2.17 -13.93 26.16
N MET A 121 3.17 -13.81 25.27
CA MET A 121 4.40 -13.06 25.52
C MET A 121 4.25 -11.54 25.36
N ILE A 122 3.22 -11.09 24.65
CA ILE A 122 2.82 -9.67 24.54
C ILE A 122 1.32 -9.56 24.82
N ARG A 123 0.91 -8.42 25.43
CA ARG A 123 -0.48 -8.16 25.79
C ARG A 123 -1.19 -7.22 24.82
N ALA A 124 -0.43 -6.37 24.12
CA ALA A 124 -0.98 -5.41 23.16
C ALA A 124 -1.83 -6.11 22.10
N GLN A 125 -2.92 -5.49 21.68
CA GLN A 125 -3.67 -5.93 20.50
C GLN A 125 -2.78 -5.78 19.25
N VAL A 126 -2.95 -6.65 18.27
CA VAL A 126 -2.19 -6.56 17.02
C VAL A 126 -3.17 -6.37 15.87
N MET A 127 -3.09 -5.22 15.21
CA MET A 127 -3.74 -4.95 13.93
C MET A 127 -2.72 -5.13 12.81
N PHE A 128 -2.97 -6.05 11.91
CA PHE A 128 -2.06 -6.36 10.81
C PHE A 128 -2.69 -6.03 9.46
N VAL A 129 -2.19 -4.98 8.81
CA VAL A 129 -2.53 -4.66 7.42
C VAL A 129 -1.71 -5.56 6.50
N ALA A 130 -2.33 -6.65 6.05
CA ALA A 130 -1.66 -7.69 5.27
C ALA A 130 -1.54 -7.28 3.80
N MET A 131 -0.30 -7.28 3.29
CA MET A 131 0.02 -7.03 1.89
C MET A 131 0.84 -8.19 1.35
N GLY A 132 0.28 -8.95 0.40
CA GLY A 132 0.97 -10.11 -0.19
C GLY A 132 1.30 -11.23 0.82
N LEU A 133 0.52 -11.40 1.88
CA LEU A 133 0.73 -12.43 2.90
C LEU A 133 0.48 -13.84 2.34
N VAL A 134 -0.59 -13.97 1.58
CA VAL A 134 -1.05 -15.22 0.97
C VAL A 134 -1.42 -14.93 -0.48
N GLU A 135 -0.91 -15.75 -1.37
CA GLU A 135 -1.25 -15.78 -2.79
C GLU A 135 -2.08 -17.03 -3.08
N PRO A 136 -2.82 -17.10 -4.21
CA PRO A 136 -3.55 -18.31 -4.58
C PRO A 136 -2.68 -19.57 -4.61
N THR A 137 -1.41 -19.43 -4.95
CA THR A 137 -0.39 -20.49 -5.02
C THR A 137 0.27 -20.80 -3.68
N THR A 138 0.01 -20.04 -2.62
CA THR A 138 0.61 -20.29 -1.30
C THR A 138 0.21 -21.68 -0.78
N PRO A 139 1.16 -22.54 -0.36
CA PRO A 139 0.87 -23.89 0.13
C PRO A 139 -0.09 -23.88 1.33
N LEU A 140 -1.06 -24.81 1.34
CA LEU A 140 -2.07 -24.92 2.41
C LEU A 140 -1.46 -25.06 3.80
N ARG A 141 -0.31 -25.74 3.92
CA ARG A 141 0.40 -25.86 5.21
C ARG A 141 0.73 -24.49 5.82
N LEU A 142 1.21 -23.54 5.00
CA LEU A 142 1.55 -22.20 5.47
C LEU A 142 0.30 -21.41 5.85
N THR A 143 -0.76 -21.51 5.07
CA THR A 143 -2.02 -20.84 5.42
C THR A 143 -2.62 -21.38 6.70
N ARG A 144 -2.49 -22.69 7.00
CA ARG A 144 -2.92 -23.26 8.27
C ARG A 144 -2.08 -22.75 9.45
N ILE A 145 -0.76 -22.60 9.28
CA ILE A 145 0.12 -22.02 10.30
C ILE A 145 -0.27 -20.56 10.56
N TYR A 146 -0.48 -19.76 9.51
CA TYR A 146 -0.91 -18.37 9.67
C TYR A 146 -2.30 -18.27 10.30
N ALA A 147 -3.26 -19.12 9.89
CA ALA A 147 -4.56 -19.19 10.52
C ALA A 147 -4.47 -19.50 12.02
N TRP A 148 -3.63 -20.46 12.41
CA TRP A 148 -3.38 -20.77 13.82
C TRP A 148 -2.74 -19.60 14.56
N ILE A 149 -1.78 -18.90 13.96
CA ILE A 149 -1.12 -17.74 14.59
C ILE A 149 -2.14 -16.59 14.81
N PHE A 150 -2.99 -16.31 13.82
CA PHE A 150 -3.80 -15.09 13.81
C PHE A 150 -5.18 -15.23 14.45
N ARG A 151 -5.78 -16.43 14.40
CA ARG A 151 -7.14 -16.64 14.94
C ARG A 151 -7.22 -16.18 16.41
N ASP A 152 -8.16 -15.32 16.70
CA ASP A 152 -8.46 -14.75 18.01
C ASP A 152 -7.35 -13.87 18.63
N THR A 153 -6.26 -13.64 17.91
CA THR A 153 -5.09 -12.91 18.43
C THR A 153 -4.68 -11.71 17.59
N VAL A 154 -5.00 -11.72 16.30
CA VAL A 154 -4.60 -10.65 15.36
C VAL A 154 -5.79 -10.21 14.54
N ALA A 155 -6.05 -8.91 14.52
CA ALA A 155 -7.00 -8.32 13.60
C ALA A 155 -6.36 -8.12 12.22
N VAL A 156 -6.56 -9.07 11.32
CA VAL A 156 -6.04 -8.98 9.95
C VAL A 156 -6.91 -8.05 9.11
N ARG A 157 -6.25 -7.12 8.41
CA ARG A 157 -6.88 -6.14 7.53
C ARG A 157 -6.30 -6.24 6.13
N ALA A 158 -7.10 -5.94 5.11
CA ALA A 158 -6.68 -5.89 3.71
C ALA A 158 -7.09 -4.57 3.06
N LEU A 159 -6.37 -4.14 2.02
CA LEU A 159 -6.58 -2.86 1.34
C LEU A 159 -7.49 -2.97 0.10
N SER A 160 -8.08 -4.14 -0.15
CA SER A 160 -9.15 -4.34 -1.13
C SER A 160 -10.14 -5.39 -0.66
N ALA A 161 -11.40 -5.27 -1.08
CA ALA A 161 -12.45 -6.23 -0.75
C ALA A 161 -12.15 -7.63 -1.30
N ALA A 162 -11.60 -7.72 -2.51
CA ALA A 162 -11.21 -9.00 -3.12
C ALA A 162 -10.09 -9.70 -2.34
N ASN A 163 -9.07 -8.94 -1.91
CA ASN A 163 -7.99 -9.47 -1.08
C ASN A 163 -8.50 -9.89 0.31
N ALA A 164 -9.37 -9.09 0.94
CA ALA A 164 -10.02 -9.45 2.21
C ALA A 164 -10.78 -10.76 2.10
N LYS A 165 -11.62 -10.92 1.06
CA LYS A 165 -12.36 -12.15 0.79
C LYS A 165 -11.44 -13.35 0.60
N MET A 166 -10.41 -13.21 -0.21
CA MET A 166 -9.43 -14.29 -0.45
C MET A 166 -8.71 -14.68 0.85
N LEU A 167 -8.24 -13.72 1.63
CA LEU A 167 -7.59 -13.97 2.91
C LEU A 167 -8.54 -14.61 3.92
N SER A 168 -9.81 -14.17 3.99
CA SER A 168 -10.81 -14.78 4.88
C SER A 168 -11.02 -16.26 4.57
N ILE A 169 -11.13 -16.62 3.29
CA ILE A 169 -11.27 -18.02 2.85
C ILE A 169 -10.01 -18.83 3.17
N ARG A 170 -8.84 -18.29 2.83
CA ARG A 170 -7.56 -19.01 2.96
C ARG A 170 -7.13 -19.20 4.41
N LEU A 171 -7.42 -18.24 5.29
CA LEU A 171 -7.10 -18.27 6.72
C LEU A 171 -8.25 -18.82 7.58
N ALA A 172 -9.42 -19.07 6.99
CA ALA A 172 -10.63 -19.50 7.70
C ALA A 172 -10.93 -18.62 8.94
N MET A 173 -10.83 -17.29 8.78
CA MET A 173 -11.09 -16.29 9.80
C MET A 173 -11.58 -14.97 9.17
N PRO A 174 -12.30 -14.11 9.92
CA PRO A 174 -12.69 -12.81 9.39
C PRO A 174 -11.49 -11.93 9.06
N VAL A 175 -11.47 -11.36 7.84
CA VAL A 175 -10.52 -10.33 7.41
C VAL A 175 -11.33 -9.15 6.91
N THR A 176 -11.12 -7.98 7.50
CA THR A 176 -11.87 -6.77 7.15
C THR A 176 -11.10 -5.95 6.12
N HIS A 177 -11.83 -5.42 5.15
CA HIS A 177 -11.32 -4.41 4.23
C HIS A 177 -11.28 -3.04 4.92
N ILE A 178 -10.15 -2.34 4.81
CA ILE A 178 -10.02 -0.92 5.14
C ILE A 178 -9.66 -0.14 3.87
N PRO A 179 -10.28 1.01 3.62
CA PRO A 179 -9.94 1.83 2.46
C PRO A 179 -8.52 2.39 2.62
N PHE A 180 -7.73 2.34 1.55
CA PHE A 180 -6.47 3.08 1.49
C PHE A 180 -6.73 4.49 0.99
N GLY A 181 -6.10 5.48 1.61
CA GLY A 181 -6.21 6.87 1.22
C GLY A 181 -4.84 7.52 1.05
N VAL A 182 -4.74 8.52 0.18
CA VAL A 182 -3.50 9.25 -0.11
C VAL A 182 -3.51 10.65 0.49
N ASP A 183 -2.34 11.23 0.66
CA ASP A 183 -2.16 12.59 1.18
C ASP A 183 -2.53 13.62 0.10
N ASN A 184 -3.78 14.02 0.10
CA ASN A 184 -4.33 14.97 -0.88
C ASN A 184 -3.87 16.43 -0.66
N ALA A 185 -3.16 16.72 0.42
CA ALA A 185 -2.47 17.99 0.64
C ALA A 185 -1.08 17.99 -0.01
N PHE A 186 -0.44 16.82 -0.11
CA PHE A 186 0.83 16.68 -0.83
C PHE A 186 0.60 16.44 -2.33
N TRP A 187 -0.23 15.47 -2.71
CA TRP A 187 -0.57 15.16 -4.10
C TRP A 187 -1.65 16.10 -4.61
N VAL A 188 -1.22 17.27 -5.10
CA VAL A 188 -2.11 18.34 -5.58
C VAL A 188 -2.03 18.49 -7.09
N PRO A 189 -3.09 19.01 -7.75
CA PRO A 189 -3.02 19.40 -9.15
C PRO A 189 -1.92 20.41 -9.43
N GLY A 190 -1.31 20.34 -10.61
CA GLY A 190 -0.32 21.32 -11.06
C GLY A 190 -0.94 22.71 -11.26
N ARG A 191 -0.18 23.75 -10.93
CA ARG A 191 -0.65 25.15 -11.06
C ARG A 191 -0.57 25.71 -12.48
N GLY A 192 -0.11 24.94 -13.47
CA GLY A 192 -0.03 25.35 -14.86
C GLY A 192 1.15 24.74 -15.61
N GLY A 193 1.00 24.65 -16.94
CA GLY A 193 2.03 24.20 -17.87
C GLY A 193 2.04 22.68 -18.07
N ALA A 194 1.57 22.24 -19.24
CA ALA A 194 1.96 20.92 -19.75
C ALA A 194 3.49 20.92 -19.96
N ALA A 195 4.12 19.75 -19.84
CA ALA A 195 5.51 19.60 -20.24
C ALA A 195 5.73 20.15 -21.66
N THR A 196 6.92 20.66 -21.93
CA THR A 196 7.30 21.14 -23.28
C THR A 196 7.09 20.07 -24.35
N THR A 197 7.26 18.81 -24.00
CA THR A 197 6.93 17.64 -24.82
C THR A 197 5.86 16.83 -24.08
N PRO A 198 4.64 16.69 -24.64
CA PRO A 198 3.57 15.92 -24.03
C PRO A 198 3.95 14.45 -23.83
N TYR A 199 3.64 13.88 -22.66
CA TYR A 199 3.91 12.47 -22.36
C TYR A 199 2.83 11.81 -21.54
N VAL A 200 2.76 10.48 -21.62
CA VAL A 200 1.97 9.62 -20.76
C VAL A 200 2.90 8.99 -19.73
N LEU A 201 2.49 8.95 -18.46
CA LEU A 201 3.31 8.41 -17.37
C LEU A 201 2.84 7.02 -16.97
N SER A 202 3.79 6.09 -16.83
CA SER A 202 3.57 4.82 -16.13
C SER A 202 4.56 4.68 -14.98
N ILE A 203 4.08 4.34 -13.76
CA ILE A 203 4.93 4.30 -12.58
C ILE A 203 4.59 3.11 -11.68
N GLY A 204 5.61 2.42 -11.17
CA GLY A 204 5.45 1.39 -10.15
C GLY A 204 6.54 0.33 -10.15
N ASN A 205 6.73 -0.27 -8.95
CA ASN A 205 7.80 -1.24 -8.66
C ASN A 205 7.28 -2.57 -8.09
N ASP A 206 5.95 -2.76 -8.02
CA ASP A 206 5.40 -4.02 -7.54
C ASP A 206 5.45 -5.11 -8.62
N SER A 207 5.52 -6.37 -8.21
CA SER A 207 5.72 -7.53 -9.10
C SER A 207 4.57 -7.79 -10.07
N HIS A 208 3.42 -7.13 -9.87
CA HIS A 208 2.23 -7.30 -10.69
C HIS A 208 2.11 -6.21 -11.78
N ARG A 209 3.13 -5.35 -11.95
CA ARG A 209 3.19 -4.45 -13.11
C ARG A 209 3.40 -5.25 -14.38
N ASP A 210 2.59 -4.96 -15.39
CA ASP A 210 2.65 -5.63 -16.71
C ASP A 210 3.22 -4.71 -17.78
N TYR A 211 4.48 -4.33 -17.59
CA TYR A 211 5.15 -3.47 -18.58
C TYR A 211 5.30 -4.13 -19.94
N GLN A 212 5.30 -5.46 -20.01
CA GLN A 212 5.37 -6.18 -21.29
C GLN A 212 4.17 -5.84 -22.17
N VAL A 213 2.95 -6.00 -21.62
CA VAL A 213 1.71 -5.67 -22.33
C VAL A 213 1.64 -4.18 -22.69
N LEU A 214 2.16 -3.30 -21.84
CA LEU A 214 2.22 -1.87 -22.14
C LEU A 214 3.14 -1.57 -23.33
N LEU A 215 4.31 -2.20 -23.38
CA LEU A 215 5.23 -2.04 -24.52
C LEU A 215 4.63 -2.57 -25.83
N GLU A 216 3.94 -3.71 -25.79
CA GLU A 216 3.22 -4.28 -26.94
C GLU A 216 2.08 -3.39 -27.45
N ALA A 217 1.44 -2.65 -26.53
CA ALA A 217 0.35 -1.74 -26.85
C ALA A 217 0.83 -0.38 -27.41
N TRP A 218 2.09 0.01 -27.16
CA TRP A 218 2.54 1.39 -27.44
C TRP A 218 2.94 1.57 -28.89
N LYS A 219 2.19 2.38 -29.64
CA LYS A 219 2.41 2.64 -31.05
C LYS A 219 3.39 3.79 -31.27
N PRO A 220 4.12 3.83 -32.40
CA PRO A 220 5.08 4.90 -32.73
C PRO A 220 4.44 6.31 -32.82
N GLU A 221 3.17 6.39 -33.24
CA GLU A 221 2.43 7.63 -33.35
C GLU A 221 1.88 8.20 -32.04
N TYR A 222 1.98 7.44 -30.93
CA TYR A 222 1.52 7.90 -29.63
C TYR A 222 2.51 8.91 -29.01
N PRO A 223 2.08 9.75 -28.06
CA PRO A 223 2.96 10.59 -27.28
C PRO A 223 4.07 9.79 -26.61
N THR A 224 5.13 10.45 -26.16
CA THR A 224 6.18 9.81 -25.37
C THR A 224 5.59 9.07 -24.17
N LEU A 225 5.96 7.79 -23.98
CA LEU A 225 5.67 7.04 -22.78
C LEU A 225 6.86 7.13 -21.82
N ARG A 226 6.66 7.72 -20.65
CA ARG A 226 7.66 7.71 -19.56
C ARG A 226 7.33 6.63 -18.55
N ILE A 227 8.26 5.69 -18.38
CA ILE A 227 8.13 4.60 -17.42
C ILE A 227 9.09 4.83 -16.26
N VAL A 228 8.56 5.01 -15.05
CA VAL A 228 9.37 5.14 -13.83
C VAL A 228 9.30 3.83 -13.05
N THR A 229 10.37 3.06 -13.08
CA THR A 229 10.40 1.72 -12.47
C THR A 229 11.80 1.23 -12.13
N SER A 230 11.91 0.32 -11.15
CA SER A 230 13.12 -0.47 -10.89
C SER A 230 13.14 -1.80 -11.65
N HIS A 231 12.04 -2.18 -12.30
CA HIS A 231 12.01 -3.39 -13.12
C HIS A 231 12.93 -3.26 -14.35
N PRO A 232 13.51 -4.36 -14.81
CA PRO A 232 14.30 -4.37 -16.03
C PRO A 232 13.40 -4.26 -17.27
N VAL A 233 13.02 -3.03 -17.61
CA VAL A 233 12.27 -2.72 -18.83
C VAL A 233 13.29 -2.32 -19.90
N THR A 234 13.25 -3.00 -21.07
CA THR A 234 14.11 -2.74 -22.22
C THR A 234 13.24 -2.54 -23.45
N THR A 235 13.50 -1.49 -24.21
CA THR A 235 12.78 -1.15 -25.44
C THR A 235 13.72 -0.48 -26.43
N ALA A 236 13.46 -0.66 -27.72
CA ALA A 236 14.12 0.07 -28.81
C ALA A 236 13.22 1.16 -29.41
N ALA A 237 11.98 1.31 -28.91
CA ALA A 237 11.04 2.30 -29.42
C ALA A 237 11.50 3.72 -29.03
N PRO A 238 11.62 4.65 -30.01
CA PRO A 238 12.17 5.99 -29.78
C PRO A 238 11.26 6.88 -28.94
N ASN A 239 9.96 6.57 -28.86
CA ASN A 239 8.98 7.29 -28.06
C ASN A 239 8.69 6.65 -26.70
N ILE A 240 9.61 5.81 -26.19
CA ILE A 240 9.51 5.25 -24.83
C ILE A 240 10.78 5.57 -24.03
N GLU A 241 10.60 6.29 -22.94
CA GLU A 241 11.65 6.67 -22.00
C GLU A 241 11.53 5.86 -20.71
N VAL A 242 12.61 5.19 -20.27
CA VAL A 242 12.63 4.44 -19.01
C VAL A 242 13.51 5.15 -17.99
N LEU A 243 12.88 5.71 -16.96
CA LEU A 243 13.57 6.32 -15.83
C LEU A 243 13.68 5.28 -14.70
N ARG A 244 14.89 4.94 -14.32
CA ARG A 244 15.11 4.00 -13.22
C ARG A 244 14.78 4.67 -11.89
N GLY A 245 13.80 4.13 -11.20
CA GLY A 245 13.35 4.60 -9.88
C GLY A 245 13.10 3.44 -8.93
N GLY A 246 13.56 3.54 -7.69
CA GLY A 246 13.36 2.50 -6.67
C GLY A 246 13.19 3.08 -5.27
N TRP A 247 12.33 2.46 -4.47
CA TRP A 247 12.05 2.85 -3.09
C TRP A 247 13.29 2.90 -2.19
N HIS A 248 14.26 2.01 -2.44
CA HIS A 248 15.45 1.88 -1.58
C HIS A 248 16.58 2.84 -1.94
N GLN A 249 16.59 3.37 -3.16
CA GLN A 249 17.67 4.23 -3.64
C GLN A 249 17.22 5.67 -3.89
N GLN A 250 15.93 5.97 -3.77
CA GLN A 250 15.32 7.30 -3.99
C GLN A 250 15.89 8.06 -5.18
N LEU A 251 16.10 7.35 -6.30
CA LEU A 251 16.57 7.98 -7.54
C LEU A 251 15.58 9.02 -8.08
N VAL A 252 14.32 8.91 -7.64
CA VAL A 252 13.24 9.87 -7.94
C VAL A 252 12.55 10.19 -6.60
N THR A 253 12.52 11.46 -6.20
CA THR A 253 11.88 11.90 -4.95
C THR A 253 10.35 11.94 -5.08
N ASP A 254 9.64 11.99 -3.97
CA ASP A 254 8.18 12.10 -3.97
C ASP A 254 7.71 13.40 -4.68
N GLU A 255 8.46 14.51 -4.53
CA GLU A 255 8.21 15.78 -5.25
C GLU A 255 8.41 15.62 -6.75
N GLN A 256 9.46 14.92 -7.18
CA GLN A 256 9.70 14.64 -8.60
C GLN A 256 8.61 13.74 -9.18
N VAL A 257 8.14 12.72 -8.43
CA VAL A 257 7.00 11.90 -8.83
C VAL A 257 5.74 12.74 -8.97
N ARG A 258 5.47 13.64 -8.01
CA ARG A 258 4.34 14.58 -8.09
C ARG A 258 4.42 15.45 -9.32
N THR A 259 5.58 16.04 -9.61
CA THR A 259 5.81 16.86 -10.81
C THR A 259 5.57 16.05 -12.08
N LEU A 260 6.12 14.82 -12.16
CA LEU A 260 5.88 13.94 -13.30
C LEU A 260 4.39 13.62 -13.49
N MET A 261 3.63 13.41 -12.41
CA MET A 261 2.18 13.21 -12.49
C MET A 261 1.47 14.48 -12.95
N GLN A 262 1.84 15.64 -12.41
CA GLN A 262 1.21 16.94 -12.74
C GLN A 262 1.40 17.35 -14.19
N GLU A 263 2.53 17.00 -14.80
CA GLU A 263 2.88 17.36 -16.18
C GLU A 263 2.38 16.33 -17.23
N ALA A 264 2.12 15.08 -16.81
CA ALA A 264 1.63 14.05 -17.72
C ALA A 264 0.27 14.39 -18.33
N LEU A 265 0.00 13.94 -19.54
CA LEU A 265 -1.32 13.97 -20.16
C LEU A 265 -2.32 13.16 -19.32
N PHE A 266 -1.96 11.95 -19.01
CA PHE A 266 -2.65 11.03 -18.12
C PHE A 266 -1.66 9.97 -17.59
N VAL A 267 -2.09 9.16 -16.63
CA VAL A 267 -1.27 8.07 -16.06
C VAL A 267 -1.83 6.73 -16.52
N ILE A 268 -0.93 5.77 -16.83
CA ILE A 268 -1.32 4.41 -17.22
C ILE A 268 -0.69 3.37 -16.31
N LEU A 269 -1.51 2.45 -15.80
CA LEU A 269 -1.14 1.43 -14.83
C LEU A 269 -1.50 0.03 -15.35
N PRO A 270 -0.60 -0.61 -16.10
CA PRO A 270 -0.79 -1.96 -16.58
C PRO A 270 -0.59 -2.95 -15.44
N ILE A 271 -1.58 -3.79 -15.13
CA ILE A 271 -1.57 -4.72 -14.00
C ILE A 271 -1.84 -6.14 -14.51
N LYS A 272 -1.04 -7.10 -14.04
CA LYS A 272 -1.25 -8.53 -14.24
C LYS A 272 -2.47 -9.02 -13.49
N ASN A 273 -2.95 -10.23 -13.83
CA ASN A 273 -4.03 -10.86 -13.09
C ASN A 273 -3.62 -11.15 -11.64
N THR A 274 -4.25 -10.45 -10.70
CA THR A 274 -3.99 -10.59 -9.26
C THR A 274 -5.19 -10.17 -8.43
N VAL A 275 -5.30 -10.70 -7.21
CA VAL A 275 -6.27 -10.25 -6.20
C VAL A 275 -5.66 -9.20 -5.24
N GLN A 276 -4.36 -8.94 -5.35
CA GLN A 276 -3.69 -7.90 -4.58
C GLN A 276 -4.06 -6.52 -5.15
N PRO A 277 -4.17 -5.46 -4.32
CA PRO A 277 -4.48 -4.11 -4.76
C PRO A 277 -3.26 -3.43 -5.42
N SER A 278 -2.71 -4.08 -6.45
CA SER A 278 -1.53 -3.60 -7.16
C SER A 278 -1.83 -2.28 -7.88
N GLY A 279 -0.90 -1.35 -7.81
CA GLY A 279 -1.07 -0.02 -8.42
C GLY A 279 -1.93 0.96 -7.62
N GLN A 280 -2.51 0.56 -6.49
CA GLN A 280 -3.43 1.38 -5.71
C GLN A 280 -2.86 2.75 -5.35
N SER A 281 -1.69 2.83 -4.73
CA SER A 281 -1.10 4.11 -4.33
C SER A 281 -0.83 5.01 -5.53
N ALA A 282 -0.21 4.50 -6.59
CA ALA A 282 0.08 5.29 -7.79
C ALA A 282 -1.19 5.79 -8.49
N CYS A 283 -2.25 4.97 -8.52
CA CYS A 283 -3.55 5.38 -9.05
C CYS A 283 -4.14 6.54 -8.25
N LEU A 284 -4.24 6.38 -6.92
CA LEU A 284 -4.83 7.40 -6.07
C LEU A 284 -3.99 8.68 -6.02
N GLN A 285 -2.66 8.58 -6.08
CA GLN A 285 -1.75 9.73 -6.18
C GLN A 285 -1.98 10.51 -7.48
N ALA A 286 -2.11 9.81 -8.62
CA ALA A 286 -2.40 10.44 -9.91
C ALA A 286 -3.81 11.08 -9.93
N MET A 287 -4.82 10.38 -9.41
CA MET A 287 -6.17 10.92 -9.23
C MET A 287 -6.15 12.17 -8.33
N SER A 288 -5.36 12.15 -7.26
CA SER A 288 -5.16 13.28 -6.36
C SER A 288 -4.50 14.47 -7.07
N CYS A 289 -3.61 14.23 -8.03
CA CYS A 289 -3.04 15.26 -8.89
C CYS A 289 -4.00 15.75 -10.00
N GLY A 290 -5.26 15.29 -10.00
CA GLY A 290 -6.27 15.66 -11.01
C GLY A 290 -6.04 15.04 -12.38
N LYS A 291 -5.34 13.88 -12.44
CA LYS A 291 -5.07 13.19 -13.70
C LYS A 291 -6.02 12.04 -13.94
N ALA A 292 -6.45 11.88 -15.19
CA ALA A 292 -7.10 10.67 -15.63
C ALA A 292 -6.13 9.48 -15.48
N VAL A 293 -6.64 8.33 -15.07
CA VAL A 293 -5.85 7.11 -14.94
C VAL A 293 -6.44 6.03 -15.82
N VAL A 294 -5.61 5.50 -16.72
CA VAL A 294 -5.90 4.23 -17.42
C VAL A 294 -5.39 3.10 -16.53
N ILE A 295 -6.25 2.18 -16.12
CA ILE A 295 -5.89 1.05 -15.27
C ILE A 295 -6.48 -0.24 -15.83
N THR A 296 -5.74 -1.33 -15.76
CA THR A 296 -6.26 -2.67 -16.12
C THR A 296 -7.49 -3.01 -15.27
N ASP A 297 -8.53 -3.58 -15.84
CA ASP A 297 -9.66 -4.17 -15.10
C ASP A 297 -9.28 -5.55 -14.58
N PHE A 298 -8.84 -5.63 -13.33
CA PHE A 298 -8.36 -6.86 -12.70
C PHE A 298 -9.09 -7.17 -11.38
N PRO A 299 -9.07 -8.43 -10.89
CA PRO A 299 -9.83 -8.83 -9.71
C PRO A 299 -9.48 -8.07 -8.42
N GLY A 300 -8.24 -7.61 -8.28
CA GLY A 300 -7.73 -6.92 -7.10
C GLY A 300 -8.06 -5.44 -7.01
N LEU A 301 -8.83 -4.87 -7.95
CA LEU A 301 -9.29 -3.48 -7.85
C LEU A 301 -9.97 -3.26 -6.51
N TRP A 302 -9.55 -2.22 -5.79
CA TRP A 302 -9.86 -2.00 -4.37
C TRP A 302 -11.25 -1.45 -4.11
N ASN A 303 -11.81 -0.67 -5.05
CA ASN A 303 -13.15 -0.11 -4.91
C ASN A 303 -13.79 0.12 -6.30
N ARG A 304 -14.64 -0.82 -6.72
CA ARG A 304 -15.33 -0.76 -8.02
C ARG A 304 -16.49 0.24 -8.04
N GLU A 305 -16.99 0.67 -6.88
CA GLU A 305 -18.07 1.66 -6.81
C GLU A 305 -17.52 3.06 -7.10
N LEU A 306 -16.28 3.32 -6.70
CA LEU A 306 -15.60 4.60 -6.93
C LEU A 306 -14.80 4.63 -8.23
N LEU A 307 -14.22 3.50 -8.67
CA LEU A 307 -13.47 3.38 -9.91
C LEU A 307 -14.42 2.99 -11.05
N ARG A 308 -14.97 3.99 -11.73
CA ARG A 308 -15.96 3.83 -12.82
C ARG A 308 -15.37 4.22 -14.16
N ASP A 309 -15.52 3.32 -15.16
CA ASP A 309 -15.00 3.54 -16.51
C ASP A 309 -15.64 4.76 -17.17
N GLY A 310 -14.80 5.63 -17.72
CA GLY A 310 -15.21 6.85 -18.39
C GLY A 310 -15.69 7.99 -17.49
N GLU A 311 -15.78 7.77 -16.16
CA GLU A 311 -16.18 8.77 -15.19
C GLU A 311 -15.02 9.17 -14.26
N THR A 312 -14.40 8.22 -13.59
CA THR A 312 -13.34 8.46 -12.59
C THR A 312 -12.02 7.82 -12.96
N CYS A 313 -12.02 6.88 -13.88
CA CYS A 313 -10.86 6.27 -14.51
C CYS A 313 -11.24 5.79 -15.92
N VAL A 314 -10.29 5.18 -16.63
CA VAL A 314 -10.55 4.45 -17.88
C VAL A 314 -10.01 3.04 -17.72
N PHE A 315 -10.82 2.02 -18.03
CA PHE A 315 -10.30 0.67 -18.02
C PHE A 315 -9.55 0.34 -19.31
N GLY A 316 -8.28 -0.05 -19.14
CA GLY A 316 -7.38 -0.46 -20.21
C GLY A 316 -7.53 -1.92 -20.62
N GLY A 317 -8.74 -2.49 -20.54
CA GLY A 317 -9.02 -3.88 -20.84
C GLY A 317 -8.69 -4.84 -19.68
N ARG A 318 -8.75 -6.14 -19.93
CA ARG A 318 -8.40 -7.20 -18.98
C ARG A 318 -6.89 -7.38 -18.88
N PRO A 319 -6.37 -8.06 -17.84
CA PRO A 319 -4.95 -8.41 -17.76
C PRO A 319 -4.47 -9.13 -19.02
N GLY A 320 -3.35 -8.67 -19.61
CA GLY A 320 -2.79 -9.23 -20.82
C GLY A 320 -3.48 -8.79 -22.12
N ASP A 321 -4.31 -7.72 -22.11
CA ASP A 321 -4.99 -7.20 -23.31
C ASP A 321 -4.30 -5.89 -23.82
N PRO A 322 -3.35 -5.96 -24.77
CA PRO A 322 -2.75 -4.75 -25.34
C PRO A 322 -3.76 -3.93 -26.16
N GLY A 323 -4.76 -4.55 -26.80
CA GLY A 323 -5.81 -3.86 -27.54
C GLY A 323 -6.72 -3.03 -26.63
N GLY A 324 -7.00 -3.49 -25.42
CA GLY A 324 -7.73 -2.71 -24.42
C GLY A 324 -6.98 -1.47 -24.00
N ILE A 325 -5.67 -1.59 -23.79
CA ILE A 325 -4.78 -0.45 -23.51
C ILE A 325 -4.79 0.54 -24.68
N GLN A 326 -4.67 0.06 -25.93
CA GLN A 326 -4.71 0.91 -27.13
C GLN A 326 -6.00 1.73 -27.21
N ARG A 327 -7.15 1.08 -27.09
CA ARG A 327 -8.45 1.78 -27.11
C ARG A 327 -8.57 2.87 -26.04
N ALA A 328 -8.10 2.59 -24.82
CA ALA A 328 -8.12 3.55 -23.72
C ALA A 328 -7.18 4.74 -23.96
N VAL A 329 -5.98 4.48 -24.47
CA VAL A 329 -4.99 5.50 -24.84
C VAL A 329 -5.53 6.39 -25.98
N GLU A 330 -6.02 5.78 -27.05
CA GLU A 330 -6.59 6.52 -28.21
C GLU A 330 -7.76 7.39 -27.80
N ARG A 331 -8.66 6.90 -26.94
CA ARG A 331 -9.78 7.67 -26.40
C ARG A 331 -9.33 8.94 -25.68
N LEU A 332 -8.29 8.85 -24.84
CA LEU A 332 -7.80 10.00 -24.06
C LEU A 332 -6.90 10.94 -24.87
N ILE A 333 -6.20 10.44 -25.89
CA ILE A 333 -5.42 11.29 -26.81
C ILE A 333 -6.37 12.08 -27.72
N ALA A 334 -7.41 11.44 -28.22
CA ALA A 334 -8.38 12.08 -29.12
C ALA A 334 -9.23 13.16 -28.41
N ASP A 335 -9.49 13.00 -27.12
CA ASP A 335 -10.34 13.90 -26.33
C ASP A 335 -9.66 14.32 -25.00
N GLY A 336 -8.86 15.37 -25.09
CA GLY A 336 -8.21 15.96 -23.91
C GLY A 336 -9.21 16.59 -22.91
N ALA A 337 -10.39 17.00 -23.36
CA ALA A 337 -11.44 17.53 -22.48
C ALA A 337 -12.03 16.39 -21.63
N LEU A 338 -12.23 15.21 -22.20
CA LEU A 338 -12.62 14.00 -21.48
C LEU A 338 -11.56 13.62 -20.42
N ALA A 339 -10.29 13.61 -20.81
CA ALA A 339 -9.19 13.31 -19.86
C ALA A 339 -9.20 14.28 -18.66
N LYS A 340 -9.43 15.58 -18.91
CA LYS A 340 -9.54 16.59 -17.86
C LYS A 340 -10.79 16.39 -16.99
N ALA A 341 -11.94 16.07 -17.57
CA ALA A 341 -13.19 15.82 -16.85
C ALA A 341 -13.04 14.60 -15.91
N ILE A 342 -12.49 13.48 -16.40
CA ILE A 342 -12.20 12.28 -15.61
C ILE A 342 -11.25 12.63 -14.46
N GLY A 343 -10.16 13.36 -14.73
CA GLY A 343 -9.20 13.77 -13.70
C GLY A 343 -9.84 14.64 -12.61
N THR A 344 -10.75 15.52 -12.96
CA THR A 344 -11.50 16.37 -12.00
C THR A 344 -12.42 15.52 -11.12
N MET A 345 -13.19 14.61 -11.72
CA MET A 345 -14.06 13.68 -10.96
C MET A 345 -13.24 12.76 -10.05
N ALA A 346 -12.12 12.24 -10.56
CA ALA A 346 -11.19 11.42 -9.80
C ALA A 346 -10.64 12.16 -8.56
N ARG A 347 -10.25 13.42 -8.72
CA ARG A 347 -9.80 14.27 -7.61
C ARG A 347 -10.90 14.46 -6.56
N GLY A 348 -12.14 14.68 -6.97
CA GLY A 348 -13.28 14.81 -6.04
C GLY A 348 -13.45 13.59 -5.13
N ILE A 349 -13.28 12.37 -5.67
CA ILE A 349 -13.32 11.13 -4.88
C ILE A 349 -12.17 11.04 -3.87
N ILE A 350 -10.98 11.49 -4.26
CA ILE A 350 -9.86 11.52 -3.31
C ILE A 350 -10.18 12.48 -2.15
N GLU A 351 -10.70 13.65 -2.45
CA GLU A 351 -11.02 14.65 -1.43
C GLU A 351 -12.13 14.20 -0.47
N SER A 352 -13.13 13.47 -0.95
CA SER A 352 -14.25 12.99 -0.13
C SER A 352 -13.94 11.68 0.60
N ASP A 353 -13.41 10.66 -0.11
CA ASP A 353 -13.47 9.28 0.34
C ASP A 353 -12.10 8.58 0.50
N LEU A 354 -11.12 8.92 -0.36
CA LEU A 354 -9.87 8.16 -0.46
C LEU A 354 -8.63 8.98 -0.07
N ASN A 355 -8.80 9.87 0.92
CA ASN A 355 -7.71 10.64 1.52
C ASN A 355 -7.18 10.00 2.81
N VAL A 356 -6.04 10.47 3.24
CA VAL A 356 -5.32 9.95 4.40
C VAL A 356 -6.07 10.17 5.72
N ASN A 357 -6.96 11.18 5.82
CA ASN A 357 -7.78 11.39 7.02
C ASN A 357 -8.85 10.31 7.14
N ARG A 358 -9.49 9.90 6.04
CA ARG A 358 -10.43 8.78 6.02
C ARG A 358 -9.75 7.46 6.38
N LEU A 359 -8.53 7.23 5.90
CA LEU A 359 -7.72 6.08 6.32
C LEU A 359 -7.45 6.11 7.83
N ALA A 360 -7.07 7.26 8.38
CA ALA A 360 -6.82 7.42 9.81
C ALA A 360 -8.09 7.16 10.65
N GLU A 361 -9.24 7.66 10.22
CA GLU A 361 -10.55 7.40 10.86
C GLU A 361 -10.90 5.90 10.87
N ALA A 362 -10.70 5.22 9.75
CA ALA A 362 -10.97 3.79 9.63
C ALA A 362 -10.06 2.97 10.58
N ILE A 363 -8.78 3.29 10.62
CA ILE A 363 -7.81 2.63 11.51
C ILE A 363 -8.13 2.92 12.98
N ALA A 364 -8.43 4.17 13.34
CA ALA A 364 -8.79 4.54 14.70
C ALA A 364 -10.07 3.82 15.19
N THR A 365 -11.08 3.75 14.33
CA THR A 365 -12.32 3.02 14.62
C THR A 365 -12.04 1.54 14.89
N ASP A 366 -11.21 0.93 14.09
CA ASP A 366 -10.82 -0.47 14.27
C ASP A 366 -9.99 -0.69 15.54
N ILE A 367 -9.04 0.19 15.85
CA ILE A 367 -8.29 0.15 17.12
C ILE A 367 -9.25 0.23 18.31
N GLY A 368 -10.20 1.15 18.25
CA GLY A 368 -11.19 1.32 19.29
C GLY A 368 -11.97 0.04 19.56
N ARG A 369 -12.48 -0.60 18.53
CA ARG A 369 -13.20 -1.89 18.65
C ARG A 369 -12.33 -2.98 19.26
N LEU A 370 -11.07 -3.12 18.77
CA LEU A 370 -10.14 -4.13 19.26
C LEU A 370 -9.71 -3.96 20.72
N THR A 371 -9.79 -2.74 21.25
CA THR A 371 -9.32 -2.43 22.59
C THR A 371 -10.47 -2.24 23.58
N ALA A 372 -11.72 -2.11 23.12
CA ALA A 372 -12.92 -2.03 23.98
C ALA A 372 -13.15 -3.34 24.76
N ASP A 373 -12.97 -4.49 24.13
CA ASP A 373 -13.19 -5.81 24.73
C ASP A 373 -12.25 -6.14 25.92
N ARG A 374 -11.34 -5.23 26.30
CA ARG A 374 -10.42 -5.42 27.44
C ARG A 374 -10.94 -4.90 28.78
N HIS A 375 -11.97 -4.09 28.78
CA HIS A 375 -12.47 -3.47 30.02
C HIS A 375 -13.64 -4.23 30.63
N ASP A 376 -14.18 -5.23 29.93
CA ASP A 376 -15.31 -6.05 30.36
C ASP A 376 -14.93 -7.49 30.79
N GLY A 377 -13.62 -7.79 30.99
CA GLY A 377 -13.12 -9.10 31.35
C GLY A 377 -12.27 -9.13 32.62
#